data_8300dc4e1104a3e9b2d881ba5614ba32
#
_entry.id   8300dc4e1104a3e9b2d881ba5614ba32
#
_cell.length_a   1.000
_cell.length_b   1.000
_cell.length_c   1.000
_cell.angle_alpha   90.00
_cell.angle_beta   90.00
_cell.angle_gamma   90.00
#
_symmetry.space_group_name_H-M   'P 1'
#
loop_
_entity.id
_entity.type
_entity.pdbx_description
1 polymer ?
#
loop_
_entity_poly.entity_id
_entity_poly.type
_entity_poly.pdbx_seq_one_letter_code
_entity_poly.pdbx_strand_id
1 'polypeptide(L)'
;LSQTVYTFTAPAPGQNINPSVYTSNGYLVLMPDIAYTVGQPGHSAFQCVMPALDAVMARGFVDEQAIGIQGHSWGGYQVAYLLTQTGRFRAAEAGALVANMTSAYSGIRWGSGRARQFQYEKTQSRLGRPLAEAPQLYLENSPLFGADRVTTPLLMLHNDQDDAVPWQQGIEFFLALRRLGKEAYLFNYNGERQLGDATTTDRTAPVQIASG
;
A
#
# COMPACT_ATOMS: atom_id res chain seq x y z
N LEU A 1 10.94 6.24 -17.46
CA LEU A 1 9.57 6.56 -17.93
C LEU A 1 8.77 5.28 -17.96
N SER A 2 7.63 5.25 -17.27
CA SER A 2 6.72 4.09 -17.28
C SER A 2 6.28 3.80 -18.70
N GLN A 3 6.47 2.57 -19.16
CA GLN A 3 6.01 2.14 -20.50
C GLN A 3 4.48 2.12 -20.64
N THR A 4 3.76 2.27 -19.52
CA THR A 4 2.29 2.23 -19.48
C THR A 4 1.62 3.55 -19.79
N VAL A 5 2.35 4.67 -19.87
CA VAL A 5 1.79 6.02 -20.07
C VAL A 5 0.97 6.15 -21.36
N TYR A 6 1.28 5.36 -22.37
CA TYR A 6 0.58 5.41 -23.68
C TYR A 6 -0.31 4.19 -23.92
N THR A 7 -0.53 3.35 -22.91
CA THR A 7 -1.35 2.14 -23.08
C THR A 7 -2.72 2.37 -22.46
N PHE A 8 -3.77 2.24 -23.29
CA PHE A 8 -5.13 2.21 -22.78
C PHE A 8 -5.36 0.91 -21.99
N THR A 9 -5.78 1.04 -20.75
CA THR A 9 -6.15 -0.09 -19.90
C THR A 9 -7.66 -0.20 -19.87
N ALA A 10 -8.21 -1.24 -20.51
CA ALA A 10 -9.65 -1.49 -20.47
C ALA A 10 -10.12 -1.69 -19.03
N PRO A 11 -11.29 -1.14 -18.64
CA PRO A 11 -11.89 -1.45 -17.35
C PRO A 11 -12.08 -2.96 -17.19
N ALA A 12 -11.51 -3.52 -16.16
CA ALA A 12 -11.61 -4.94 -15.83
C ALA A 12 -11.90 -5.09 -14.34
N PRO A 13 -12.66 -6.12 -13.93
CA PRO A 13 -12.79 -6.45 -12.51
C PRO A 13 -11.43 -6.89 -11.98
N GLY A 14 -11.13 -6.58 -10.71
CA GLY A 14 -9.89 -6.96 -10.05
C GLY A 14 -9.42 -5.92 -9.03
N GLN A 15 -8.36 -6.27 -8.32
CA GLN A 15 -7.76 -5.43 -7.27
C GLN A 15 -6.76 -4.41 -7.83
N ASN A 16 -6.45 -4.46 -9.11
CA ASN A 16 -5.52 -3.52 -9.74
C ASN A 16 -6.19 -2.17 -9.94
N ILE A 17 -5.47 -1.10 -9.60
CA ILE A 17 -5.89 0.26 -9.89
C ILE A 17 -6.05 0.42 -11.39
N ASN A 18 -7.25 0.74 -11.84
CA ASN A 18 -7.55 0.94 -13.26
C ASN A 18 -7.73 2.44 -13.55
N PRO A 19 -6.75 3.10 -14.18
CA PRO A 19 -6.81 4.54 -14.46
C PRO A 19 -8.05 4.92 -15.30
N SER A 20 -8.45 4.06 -16.23
CA SER A 20 -9.59 4.33 -17.11
C SER A 20 -10.92 4.40 -16.36
N VAL A 21 -11.09 3.63 -15.30
CA VAL A 21 -12.28 3.71 -14.44
C VAL A 21 -12.35 5.07 -13.75
N TYR A 22 -11.24 5.51 -13.17
CA TYR A 22 -11.19 6.81 -12.48
C TYR A 22 -11.39 7.98 -13.45
N THR A 23 -10.66 8.00 -14.56
CA THR A 23 -10.75 9.10 -15.53
C THR A 23 -12.11 9.17 -16.21
N SER A 24 -12.79 8.05 -16.45
CA SER A 24 -14.16 8.01 -16.97
C SER A 24 -15.19 8.55 -15.98
N ASN A 25 -14.84 8.63 -14.69
CA ASN A 25 -15.70 9.19 -13.64
C ASN A 25 -15.26 10.60 -13.21
N GLY A 26 -14.47 11.29 -14.02
CA GLY A 26 -14.11 12.69 -13.79
C GLY A 26 -12.92 12.91 -12.86
N TYR A 27 -12.18 11.86 -12.49
CA TYR A 27 -10.97 11.99 -11.70
C TYR A 27 -9.72 12.18 -12.57
N LEU A 28 -8.73 12.85 -12.01
CA LEU A 28 -7.37 12.85 -12.52
C LEU A 28 -6.59 11.71 -11.86
N VAL A 29 -5.75 11.03 -12.63
CA VAL A 29 -4.90 9.96 -12.11
C VAL A 29 -3.42 10.33 -12.30
N LEU A 30 -2.70 10.41 -11.20
CA LEU A 30 -1.26 10.65 -11.18
C LEU A 30 -0.55 9.34 -10.78
N MET A 31 0.33 8.84 -11.65
CA MET A 31 1.12 7.63 -11.44
C MET A 31 2.62 7.95 -11.59
N PRO A 32 3.28 8.49 -10.56
CA PRO A 32 4.68 8.85 -10.63
C PRO A 32 5.58 7.61 -10.60
N ASP A 33 6.67 7.64 -11.37
CA ASP A 33 7.75 6.66 -11.23
C ASP A 33 8.52 6.91 -9.93
N ILE A 34 8.95 5.84 -9.27
CA ILE A 34 9.71 5.93 -8.03
C ILE A 34 11.14 5.44 -8.24
N ALA A 35 12.08 6.35 -8.07
CA ALA A 35 13.51 6.05 -8.03
C ALA A 35 13.92 5.70 -6.59
N TYR A 36 14.47 4.50 -6.40
CA TYR A 36 14.80 4.00 -5.06
C TYR A 36 16.25 4.26 -4.66
N THR A 37 16.42 4.73 -3.44
CA THR A 37 17.69 4.71 -2.71
C THR A 37 17.72 3.46 -1.82
N VAL A 38 18.80 2.68 -1.87
CA VAL A 38 18.99 1.50 -1.02
C VAL A 38 18.93 1.92 0.45
N GLY A 39 18.20 1.16 1.26
CA GLY A 39 17.97 1.45 2.67
C GLY A 39 16.80 2.40 2.96
N GLN A 40 16.24 3.05 1.95
CA GLN A 40 15.23 4.09 2.13
C GLN A 40 14.00 3.92 1.23
N PRO A 41 13.36 2.73 1.18
CA PRO A 41 12.26 2.50 0.25
C PRO A 41 11.06 3.43 0.48
N GLY A 42 10.67 3.66 1.72
CA GLY A 42 9.56 4.53 2.06
C GLY A 42 9.86 6.00 1.76
N HIS A 43 11.04 6.47 2.17
CA HIS A 43 11.48 7.84 1.89
C HIS A 43 11.63 8.10 0.39
N SER A 44 12.11 7.11 -0.37
CA SER A 44 12.18 7.19 -1.84
C SER A 44 10.80 7.41 -2.47
N ALA A 45 9.79 6.68 -2.00
CA ALA A 45 8.42 6.91 -2.45
C ALA A 45 7.94 8.33 -2.12
N PHE A 46 8.19 8.81 -0.90
CA PHE A 46 7.84 10.17 -0.50
C PHE A 46 8.50 11.23 -1.39
N GLN A 47 9.80 11.10 -1.64
CA GLN A 47 10.58 12.05 -2.46
C GLN A 47 10.16 12.06 -3.94
N CYS A 48 9.54 11.02 -4.45
CA CYS A 48 9.05 10.98 -5.83
C CYS A 48 7.58 11.42 -5.93
N VAL A 49 6.73 10.94 -5.01
CA VAL A 49 5.29 11.21 -5.08
C VAL A 49 4.97 12.66 -4.73
N MET A 50 5.57 13.21 -3.68
CA MET A 50 5.21 14.56 -3.23
C MET A 50 5.59 15.66 -4.23
N PRO A 51 6.80 15.70 -4.79
CA PRO A 51 7.12 16.68 -5.83
C PRO A 51 6.31 16.52 -7.11
N ALA A 52 5.97 15.27 -7.49
CA ALA A 52 5.10 15.03 -8.64
C ALA A 52 3.69 15.59 -8.40
N LEU A 53 3.14 15.40 -7.21
CA LEU A 53 1.88 16.00 -6.80
C LEU A 53 1.95 17.53 -6.83
N ASP A 54 3.00 18.13 -6.25
CA ASP A 54 3.20 19.59 -6.25
C ASP A 54 3.26 20.17 -7.69
N ALA A 55 3.95 19.48 -8.59
CA ALA A 55 4.05 19.89 -9.98
C ALA A 55 2.70 19.86 -10.73
N VAL A 56 1.84 18.90 -10.41
CA VAL A 56 0.49 18.82 -10.98
C VAL A 56 -0.43 19.87 -10.37
N MET A 57 -0.36 20.07 -9.04
CA MET A 57 -1.12 21.10 -8.34
C MET A 57 -0.79 22.51 -8.82
N ALA A 58 0.47 22.79 -9.11
CA ALA A 58 0.93 24.08 -9.63
C ALA A 58 0.28 24.45 -11.01
N ARG A 59 -0.36 23.47 -11.67
CA ARG A 59 -1.11 23.74 -12.91
C ARG A 59 -2.49 24.37 -12.68
N GLY A 60 -2.98 24.42 -11.45
CA GLY A 60 -4.18 25.17 -11.05
C GLY A 60 -5.52 24.53 -11.41
N PHE A 61 -5.56 23.27 -11.88
CA PHE A 61 -6.82 22.57 -12.20
C PHE A 61 -7.14 21.41 -11.23
N VAL A 62 -6.32 21.20 -10.21
CA VAL A 62 -6.51 20.16 -9.19
C VAL A 62 -7.22 20.77 -7.98
N ASP A 63 -8.24 20.10 -7.49
CA ASP A 63 -8.85 20.43 -6.21
C ASP A 63 -7.98 19.84 -5.07
N GLU A 64 -7.29 20.71 -4.36
CA GLU A 64 -6.41 20.35 -3.24
C GLU A 64 -7.15 19.70 -2.06
N GLN A 65 -8.46 19.91 -1.95
CA GLN A 65 -9.29 19.33 -0.89
C GLN A 65 -9.85 17.95 -1.27
N ALA A 66 -9.60 17.48 -2.50
CA ALA A 66 -10.15 16.23 -3.05
C ALA A 66 -9.04 15.27 -3.53
N ILE A 67 -7.87 15.27 -2.90
CA ILE A 67 -6.76 14.41 -3.27
C ILE A 67 -6.82 13.10 -2.47
N GLY A 68 -7.03 11.99 -3.16
CA GLY A 68 -6.92 10.63 -2.60
C GLY A 68 -5.61 9.95 -2.98
N ILE A 69 -5.24 8.91 -2.24
CA ILE A 69 -4.10 8.04 -2.58
C ILE A 69 -4.51 6.58 -2.47
N GLN A 70 -4.08 5.78 -3.44
CA GLN A 70 -4.38 4.35 -3.49
C GLN A 70 -3.15 3.54 -3.87
N GLY A 71 -3.02 2.33 -3.30
CA GLY A 71 -1.94 1.41 -3.64
C GLY A 71 -2.21 -0.01 -3.21
N HIS A 72 -1.72 -0.98 -4.00
CA HIS A 72 -1.85 -2.40 -3.70
C HIS A 72 -0.49 -3.06 -3.49
N SER A 73 -0.41 -4.03 -2.57
CA SER A 73 0.81 -4.80 -2.27
C SER A 73 1.97 -3.88 -1.86
N TRP A 74 3.04 -3.81 -2.63
CA TRP A 74 4.12 -2.85 -2.39
C TRP A 74 3.65 -1.39 -2.50
N GLY A 75 2.68 -1.10 -3.38
CA GLY A 75 2.01 0.21 -3.43
C GLY A 75 1.21 0.49 -2.15
N GLY A 76 0.57 -0.51 -1.55
CA GLY A 76 -0.10 -0.41 -0.25
C GLY A 76 0.88 -0.06 0.88
N TYR A 77 2.10 -0.66 0.88
CA TYR A 77 3.18 -0.25 1.77
C TYR A 77 3.54 1.23 1.58
N GLN A 78 3.71 1.66 0.32
CA GLN A 78 4.06 3.05 0.01
C GLN A 78 2.99 4.02 0.51
N VAL A 79 1.70 3.71 0.29
CA VAL A 79 0.57 4.49 0.82
C VAL A 79 0.67 4.58 2.34
N ALA A 80 0.75 3.45 3.04
CA ALA A 80 0.84 3.44 4.49
C ALA A 80 2.03 4.25 5.01
N TYR A 81 3.20 4.16 4.37
CA TYR A 81 4.37 4.95 4.73
C TYR A 81 4.14 6.46 4.50
N LEU A 82 3.59 6.85 3.33
CA LEU A 82 3.32 8.25 3.03
C LEU A 82 2.37 8.87 4.07
N LEU A 83 1.34 8.13 4.51
CA LEU A 83 0.40 8.61 5.53
C LEU A 83 1.08 8.89 6.88
N THR A 84 2.20 8.25 7.19
CA THR A 84 3.00 8.57 8.37
C THR A 84 3.86 9.82 8.21
N GLN A 85 3.99 10.35 6.99
CA GLN A 85 4.85 11.49 6.66
C GLN A 85 4.06 12.76 6.33
N THR A 86 2.80 12.65 5.88
CA THR A 86 2.00 13.79 5.45
C THR A 86 0.51 13.57 5.65
N GLY A 87 -0.22 14.63 5.96
CA GLY A 87 -1.69 14.67 6.02
C GLY A 87 -2.35 15.29 4.78
N ARG A 88 -1.66 15.36 3.63
CA ARG A 88 -2.18 16.04 2.43
C ARG A 88 -3.31 15.29 1.71
N PHE A 89 -3.48 14.01 2.02
CA PHE A 89 -4.52 13.20 1.38
C PHE A 89 -5.83 13.25 2.16
N ARG A 90 -6.94 13.41 1.44
CA ARG A 90 -8.28 13.45 2.03
C ARG A 90 -8.80 12.06 2.40
N ALA A 91 -8.40 11.05 1.65
CA ALA A 91 -8.70 9.66 1.89
C ALA A 91 -7.59 8.77 1.30
N ALA A 92 -7.44 7.58 1.85
CA ALA A 92 -6.45 6.63 1.38
C ALA A 92 -7.02 5.21 1.31
N GLU A 93 -6.53 4.43 0.35
CA GLU A 93 -6.77 2.99 0.27
C GLU A 93 -5.43 2.25 0.16
N ALA A 94 -5.27 1.18 0.94
CA ALA A 94 -4.08 0.34 0.92
C ALA A 94 -4.47 -1.15 0.91
N GLY A 95 -4.37 -1.78 -0.26
CA GLY A 95 -4.62 -3.21 -0.42
C GLY A 95 -3.38 -4.07 -0.15
N ALA A 96 -3.54 -5.17 0.57
CA ALA A 96 -2.49 -6.17 0.84
C ALA A 96 -1.14 -5.53 1.26
N LEU A 97 -1.20 -4.54 2.15
CA LEU A 97 -0.05 -3.72 2.53
C LEU A 97 0.94 -4.47 3.43
N VAL A 98 2.21 -4.08 3.37
CA VAL A 98 3.23 -4.42 4.38
C VAL A 98 3.33 -3.24 5.34
N ALA A 99 3.04 -3.47 6.63
CA ALA A 99 3.10 -2.43 7.66
C ALA A 99 4.31 -2.59 8.59
N ASN A 100 4.76 -3.81 8.80
CA ASN A 100 5.83 -4.14 9.73
C ASN A 100 6.88 -5.03 9.05
N MET A 101 7.96 -4.43 8.60
CA MET A 101 9.03 -5.17 7.90
C MET A 101 9.79 -6.12 8.83
N THR A 102 9.72 -5.93 10.16
CA THR A 102 10.39 -6.82 11.10
C THR A 102 9.67 -8.17 11.19
N SER A 103 8.34 -8.18 11.32
CA SER A 103 7.55 -9.42 11.34
C SER A 103 7.45 -10.06 9.96
N ALA A 104 7.33 -9.26 8.90
CA ALA A 104 7.23 -9.75 7.53
C ALA A 104 8.55 -10.35 7.00
N TYR A 105 9.71 -9.88 7.47
CA TYR A 105 11.04 -10.31 7.02
C TYR A 105 11.26 -11.82 7.21
N SER A 106 10.90 -12.35 8.37
CA SER A 106 11.11 -13.76 8.71
C SER A 106 9.99 -14.69 8.21
N GLY A 107 9.07 -14.15 7.42
CA GLY A 107 7.96 -14.90 6.86
C GLY A 107 8.33 -15.73 5.64
N ILE A 108 7.37 -16.54 5.21
CA ILE A 108 7.43 -17.34 3.99
C ILE A 108 6.41 -16.77 2.99
N ARG A 109 6.78 -16.76 1.71
CA ARG A 109 5.85 -16.52 0.62
C ARG A 109 5.13 -17.84 0.32
N TRP A 110 3.95 -18.03 0.89
CA TRP A 110 3.23 -19.30 0.89
C TRP A 110 2.98 -19.87 -0.51
N GLY A 111 2.67 -19.02 -1.48
CA GLY A 111 2.44 -19.45 -2.86
C GLY A 111 3.67 -20.08 -3.54
N SER A 112 4.89 -19.85 -3.02
CA SER A 112 6.12 -20.37 -3.61
C SER A 112 7.02 -21.12 -2.61
N GLY A 113 6.71 -21.11 -1.32
CA GLY A 113 7.53 -21.70 -0.26
C GLY A 113 8.86 -20.97 -0.01
N ARG A 114 9.08 -19.80 -0.60
CA ARG A 114 10.35 -19.07 -0.50
C ARG A 114 10.38 -18.20 0.75
N ALA A 115 11.53 -18.20 1.43
CA ALA A 115 11.81 -17.25 2.50
C ALA A 115 11.80 -15.81 1.96
N ARG A 116 11.35 -14.87 2.78
CA ARG A 116 11.14 -13.47 2.34
C ARG A 116 12.37 -12.58 2.48
N GLN A 117 13.43 -13.00 3.21
CA GLN A 117 14.60 -12.19 3.53
C GLN A 117 15.22 -11.53 2.29
N PHE A 118 15.46 -12.30 1.22
CA PHE A 118 16.06 -11.76 0.01
C PHE A 118 15.24 -10.62 -0.62
N GLN A 119 13.90 -10.66 -0.49
CA GLN A 119 13.01 -9.63 -1.01
C GLN A 119 13.22 -8.32 -0.27
N TYR A 120 13.37 -8.37 1.05
CA TYR A 120 13.61 -7.19 1.87
C TYR A 120 15.03 -6.65 1.69
N GLU A 121 16.02 -7.53 1.64
CA GLU A 121 17.42 -7.12 1.53
C GLU A 121 17.81 -6.63 0.13
N LYS A 122 17.45 -7.39 -0.92
CA LYS A 122 18.09 -7.27 -2.24
C LYS A 122 17.17 -6.82 -3.36
N THR A 123 15.88 -7.18 -3.33
CA THR A 123 15.01 -6.95 -4.48
C THR A 123 14.00 -5.83 -4.24
N GLN A 124 12.73 -6.14 -3.94
CA GLN A 124 11.67 -5.14 -3.90
C GLN A 124 11.87 -4.04 -2.85
N SER A 125 12.20 -4.43 -1.62
CA SER A 125 12.33 -3.46 -0.50
C SER A 125 13.69 -2.78 -0.43
N ARG A 126 14.73 -3.42 -0.96
CA ARG A 126 16.08 -2.83 -1.10
C ARG A 126 16.64 -2.22 0.19
N LEU A 127 16.42 -2.87 1.34
CA LEU A 127 17.00 -2.40 2.61
C LEU A 127 18.52 -2.57 2.64
N GLY A 128 19.05 -3.52 1.85
CA GLY A 128 20.49 -3.68 1.64
C GLY A 128 21.23 -4.47 2.71
N ARG A 129 20.62 -4.69 3.88
CA ARG A 129 21.23 -5.38 5.03
C ARG A 129 20.21 -6.32 5.71
N PRO A 130 20.67 -7.44 6.31
CA PRO A 130 19.82 -8.31 7.11
C PRO A 130 19.24 -7.59 8.35
N LEU A 131 18.06 -8.03 8.79
CA LEU A 131 17.38 -7.48 9.97
C LEU A 131 18.28 -7.53 11.22
N ALA A 132 18.98 -8.63 11.44
CA ALA A 132 19.86 -8.82 12.62
C ALA A 132 21.04 -7.83 12.67
N GLU A 133 21.48 -7.34 11.50
CA GLU A 133 22.60 -6.39 11.41
C GLU A 133 22.15 -4.93 11.46
N ALA A 134 20.90 -4.65 11.05
CA ALA A 134 20.40 -3.28 10.94
C ALA A 134 18.93 -3.19 11.38
N PRO A 135 18.56 -3.57 12.61
CA PRO A 135 17.17 -3.59 13.06
C PRO A 135 16.50 -2.22 12.96
N GLN A 136 17.24 -1.16 13.26
CA GLN A 136 16.72 0.21 13.19
C GLN A 136 16.24 0.58 11.78
N LEU A 137 16.94 0.11 10.74
CA LEU A 137 16.56 0.35 9.36
C LEU A 137 15.18 -0.24 9.01
N TYR A 138 14.87 -1.42 9.57
CA TYR A 138 13.56 -2.06 9.40
C TYR A 138 12.44 -1.33 10.15
N LEU A 139 12.75 -0.85 11.37
CA LEU A 139 11.80 -0.06 12.15
C LEU A 139 11.45 1.27 11.44
N GLU A 140 12.44 2.00 10.98
CA GLU A 140 12.27 3.29 10.29
C GLU A 140 11.47 3.18 8.98
N ASN A 141 11.58 2.05 8.29
CA ASN A 141 10.84 1.79 7.07
C ASN A 141 9.51 1.05 7.28
N SER A 142 9.10 0.81 8.53
CA SER A 142 7.82 0.15 8.85
C SER A 142 6.76 1.17 9.25
N PRO A 143 5.69 1.37 8.45
CA PRO A 143 4.61 2.30 8.76
C PRO A 143 3.98 2.11 10.14
N LEU A 144 3.97 0.87 10.64
CA LEU A 144 3.43 0.53 11.96
C LEU A 144 3.95 1.43 13.08
N PHE A 145 5.26 1.71 13.07
CA PHE A 145 5.91 2.52 14.10
C PHE A 145 5.72 4.03 13.92
N GLY A 146 4.99 4.43 12.89
CA GLY A 146 4.56 5.79 12.63
C GLY A 146 3.04 5.97 12.63
N ALA A 147 2.29 4.99 13.12
CA ALA A 147 0.82 4.99 13.09
C ALA A 147 0.22 6.19 13.87
N ASP A 148 0.91 6.70 14.87
CA ASP A 148 0.53 7.87 15.65
C ASP A 148 0.41 9.15 14.80
N ARG A 149 1.21 9.28 13.75
CA ARG A 149 1.25 10.42 12.84
C ARG A 149 0.18 10.41 11.76
N VAL A 150 -0.48 9.27 11.54
CA VAL A 150 -1.54 9.15 10.52
C VAL A 150 -2.74 10.01 10.91
N THR A 151 -3.17 10.88 9.99
CA THR A 151 -4.36 11.74 10.14
C THR A 151 -5.40 11.52 9.05
N THR A 152 -5.00 10.91 7.93
CA THR A 152 -5.86 10.61 6.80
C THR A 152 -6.70 9.36 7.09
N PRO A 153 -8.02 9.35 6.86
CA PRO A 153 -8.84 8.15 6.89
C PRO A 153 -8.30 7.08 5.95
N LEU A 154 -8.16 5.84 6.45
CA LEU A 154 -7.56 4.74 5.70
C LEU A 154 -8.50 3.55 5.58
N LEU A 155 -8.82 3.18 4.34
CA LEU A 155 -9.42 1.90 4.01
C LEU A 155 -8.32 0.89 3.68
N MET A 156 -8.34 -0.27 4.34
CA MET A 156 -7.46 -1.38 4.04
C MET A 156 -8.25 -2.57 3.49
N LEU A 157 -7.72 -3.19 2.46
CA LEU A 157 -8.24 -4.43 1.88
C LEU A 157 -7.18 -5.52 2.07
N HIS A 158 -7.49 -6.62 2.74
CA HIS A 158 -6.54 -7.71 2.89
C HIS A 158 -7.25 -9.06 2.96
N ASN A 159 -6.78 -10.01 2.19
CA ASN A 159 -7.40 -11.33 2.07
C ASN A 159 -6.71 -12.32 3.01
N ASP A 160 -7.48 -13.22 3.64
CA ASP A 160 -6.96 -14.16 4.63
C ASP A 160 -6.12 -15.30 4.03
N GLN A 161 -6.27 -15.55 2.72
CA GLN A 161 -5.46 -16.52 1.97
C GLN A 161 -4.37 -15.86 1.12
N ASP A 162 -3.99 -14.62 1.47
CA ASP A 162 -2.90 -13.93 0.78
C ASP A 162 -1.59 -14.72 0.89
N ASP A 163 -1.14 -15.25 -0.23
CA ASP A 163 0.04 -16.10 -0.33
C ASP A 163 1.34 -15.30 -0.59
N ALA A 164 1.23 -14.00 -0.77
CA ALA A 164 2.33 -13.10 -1.06
C ALA A 164 2.65 -12.15 0.10
N VAL A 165 1.65 -11.48 0.67
CA VAL A 165 1.80 -10.61 1.85
C VAL A 165 1.03 -11.23 3.02
N PRO A 166 1.69 -11.54 4.15
CA PRO A 166 0.98 -12.12 5.29
C PRO A 166 -0.19 -11.24 5.72
N TRP A 167 -1.38 -11.81 5.83
CA TRP A 167 -2.59 -11.13 6.26
C TRP A 167 -2.43 -10.37 7.59
N GLN A 168 -1.58 -10.89 8.49
CA GLN A 168 -1.25 -10.25 9.76
C GLN A 168 -0.71 -8.82 9.60
N GLN A 169 -0.11 -8.48 8.46
CA GLN A 169 0.38 -7.13 8.20
C GLN A 169 -0.75 -6.09 8.20
N GLY A 170 -1.89 -6.42 7.58
CA GLY A 170 -3.08 -5.58 7.63
C GLY A 170 -3.66 -5.46 9.04
N ILE A 171 -3.73 -6.58 9.77
CA ILE A 171 -4.24 -6.61 11.15
C ILE A 171 -3.36 -5.78 12.08
N GLU A 172 -2.02 -5.95 12.04
CA GLU A 172 -1.09 -5.18 12.88
C GLU A 172 -1.32 -3.68 12.73
N PHE A 173 -1.41 -3.19 11.49
CA PHE A 173 -1.58 -1.76 11.23
C PHE A 173 -2.97 -1.26 11.60
N PHE A 174 -4.01 -2.03 11.27
CA PHE A 174 -5.38 -1.70 11.63
C PHE A 174 -5.54 -1.55 13.15
N LEU A 175 -5.08 -2.53 13.92
CA LEU A 175 -5.20 -2.50 15.37
C LEU A 175 -4.39 -1.35 15.99
N ALA A 176 -3.20 -1.05 15.46
CA ALA A 176 -2.41 0.09 15.90
C ALA A 176 -3.16 1.42 15.67
N LEU A 177 -3.71 1.63 14.47
CA LEU A 177 -4.49 2.81 14.15
C LEU A 177 -5.74 2.95 15.03
N ARG A 178 -6.50 1.86 15.20
CA ARG A 178 -7.70 1.84 16.05
C ARG A 178 -7.36 2.13 17.51
N ARG A 179 -6.28 1.55 18.03
CA ARG A 179 -5.80 1.82 19.41
C ARG A 179 -5.46 3.29 19.63
N LEU A 180 -5.01 3.98 18.59
CA LEU A 180 -4.67 5.42 18.60
C LEU A 180 -5.88 6.32 18.26
N GLY A 181 -7.08 5.77 18.13
CA GLY A 181 -8.29 6.53 17.80
C GLY A 181 -8.32 7.08 16.36
N LYS A 182 -7.52 6.49 15.46
CA LYS A 182 -7.48 6.90 14.05
C LYS A 182 -8.66 6.31 13.28
N GLU A 183 -9.12 7.05 12.27
CA GLU A 183 -10.16 6.58 11.36
C GLU A 183 -9.57 5.55 10.39
N ALA A 184 -9.85 4.27 10.64
CA ALA A 184 -9.34 3.16 9.82
C ALA A 184 -10.39 2.05 9.70
N TYR A 185 -10.45 1.46 8.52
CA TYR A 185 -11.36 0.37 8.16
C TYR A 185 -10.53 -0.77 7.56
N LEU A 186 -10.85 -2.01 7.91
CA LEU A 186 -10.25 -3.20 7.32
C LEU A 186 -11.33 -4.11 6.75
N PHE A 187 -11.33 -4.28 5.44
CA PHE A 187 -12.15 -5.26 4.76
C PHE A 187 -11.33 -6.51 4.50
N ASN A 188 -11.80 -7.62 5.05
CA ASN A 188 -11.21 -8.93 4.86
C ASN A 188 -12.10 -9.77 3.93
N TYR A 189 -11.52 -10.30 2.86
CA TYR A 189 -12.19 -11.24 1.97
C TYR A 189 -11.72 -12.64 2.30
N ASN A 190 -12.65 -13.44 2.84
CA ASN A 190 -12.35 -14.80 3.29
C ASN A 190 -12.22 -15.75 2.11
N GLY A 191 -11.15 -16.57 2.12
CA GLY A 191 -10.90 -17.56 1.08
C GLY A 191 -10.22 -17.01 -0.17
N GLU A 192 -9.93 -15.69 -0.21
CA GLU A 192 -9.30 -15.04 -1.36
C GLU A 192 -7.78 -14.92 -1.22
N ARG A 193 -7.06 -15.09 -2.33
CA ARG A 193 -5.61 -14.83 -2.42
C ARG A 193 -5.33 -13.34 -2.67
N GLN A 194 -4.06 -12.94 -2.68
CA GLN A 194 -3.63 -11.56 -2.89
C GLN A 194 -4.17 -10.94 -4.19
N LEU A 195 -4.09 -11.69 -5.28
CA LEU A 195 -4.71 -11.36 -6.55
C LEU A 195 -5.97 -12.21 -6.60
N GLY A 196 -7.08 -11.70 -6.08
CA GLY A 196 -8.36 -12.39 -6.17
C GLY A 196 -8.53 -12.96 -7.57
N ASP A 197 -8.78 -14.25 -7.67
CA ASP A 197 -8.96 -14.88 -8.96
C ASP A 197 -10.15 -14.21 -9.64
N ALA A 198 -9.90 -13.40 -10.66
CA ALA A 198 -10.92 -12.61 -11.35
C ALA A 198 -12.02 -13.49 -11.97
N THR A 199 -11.87 -14.80 -11.87
CA THR A 199 -12.83 -15.82 -12.35
C THR A 199 -13.83 -16.26 -11.30
N THR A 200 -13.59 -16.03 -9.99
CA THR A 200 -14.56 -16.33 -8.94
C THR A 200 -15.49 -15.15 -8.73
N THR A 201 -16.57 -15.14 -9.51
CA THR A 201 -17.71 -14.22 -9.36
C THR A 201 -18.60 -14.56 -8.16
N ASP A 202 -18.10 -15.30 -7.18
CA ASP A 202 -18.87 -15.54 -5.96
C ASP A 202 -18.75 -14.34 -5.02
N ARG A 203 -19.58 -13.33 -5.31
CA ARG A 203 -19.74 -12.09 -4.52
C ARG A 203 -20.41 -12.32 -3.16
N THR A 204 -20.56 -13.57 -2.73
CA THR A 204 -21.24 -13.95 -1.48
C THR A 204 -20.29 -14.21 -0.33
N ALA A 205 -18.97 -14.07 -0.51
CA ALA A 205 -18.04 -14.14 0.61
C ALA A 205 -18.35 -13.01 1.61
N PRO A 206 -18.62 -13.32 2.88
CA PRO A 206 -18.99 -12.29 3.84
C PRO A 206 -17.82 -11.33 4.06
N VAL A 207 -18.05 -10.07 3.75
CA VAL A 207 -17.15 -8.98 4.14
C VAL A 207 -17.26 -8.80 5.65
N GLN A 208 -16.23 -9.14 6.39
CA GLN A 208 -16.18 -8.85 7.81
C GLN A 208 -15.65 -7.43 8.02
N ILE A 209 -16.50 -6.55 8.49
CA ILE A 209 -16.10 -5.22 8.96
C ILE A 209 -15.73 -5.38 10.44
N ALA A 210 -14.45 -5.28 10.76
CA ALA A 210 -14.04 -5.16 12.15
C ALA A 210 -14.40 -3.76 12.65
N SER A 211 -15.55 -3.63 13.31
CA SER A 211 -15.90 -2.45 14.12
C SER A 211 -15.35 -2.67 15.52
N GLY A 212 -14.40 -1.87 15.95
CA GLY A 212 -13.92 -1.82 17.33
C GLY A 212 -14.39 -0.55 18.01
#